data_343be1b6a68d3921b33db2a330744656
#
_entry.id   343be1b6a68d3921b33db2a330744656
#
_cell.length_a   1.000
_cell.length_b   1.000
_cell.length_c   1.000
_cell.angle_alpha   90.00
_cell.angle_beta   90.00
_cell.angle_gamma   90.00
#
_symmetry.space_group_name_H-M   'P 1'
#
loop_
_entity.id
_entity.type
_entity.pdbx_description
1 polymer ?
#
loop_
_entity_poly.entity_id
_entity_poly.type
_entity_poly.pdbx_seq_one_letter_code
_entity_poly.pdbx_strand_id
1 'polypeptide(L)'
;PNQGVSAADYMAENFAGAKVAIIYRNDDAYSQGIRDAFVKEATDKGAFEVVYQGTFTNDTASDFSVQLAGAQNAGADLVFLPIYYQPASIIFSQAKAMGYAPTFFGVDGMDGILTMPGFDASLAEGLMLMTPFSATDEANQAFVDAYTAAYSTEPNQFAADAYDGVYIIKAALEQAGCTADMSNEEICDALVSAMTSLKFTGLTGTDMTWNAEGQVSKAPTAYVVKDGQYVKG
;
A
#
# COMPACT_ATOMS: atom_id res chain seq x y z
N PRO A 1 -4.95 -5.76 -6.52
CA PRO A 1 -4.69 -5.52 -7.95
C PRO A 1 -4.65 -4.04 -8.31
N ASN A 2 -5.62 -3.21 -7.85
CA ASN A 2 -5.70 -1.78 -8.21
C ASN A 2 -4.44 -1.00 -7.88
N GLN A 3 -3.76 -1.29 -6.77
CA GLN A 3 -2.51 -0.61 -6.39
C GLN A 3 -1.37 -0.88 -7.37
N GLY A 4 -1.28 -2.10 -7.92
CA GLY A 4 -0.29 -2.43 -8.94
C GLY A 4 -0.51 -1.66 -10.24
N VAL A 5 -1.76 -1.58 -10.68
CA VAL A 5 -2.14 -0.78 -11.87
C VAL A 5 -1.84 0.70 -11.63
N SER A 6 -2.31 1.27 -10.50
CA SER A 6 -2.08 2.68 -10.17
C SER A 6 -0.60 3.03 -10.06
N ALA A 7 0.23 2.13 -9.49
CA ALA A 7 1.67 2.32 -9.40
C ALA A 7 2.33 2.33 -10.80
N ALA A 8 1.92 1.42 -11.69
CA ALA A 8 2.44 1.38 -13.06
C ALA A 8 2.01 2.60 -13.87
N ASP A 9 0.76 3.05 -13.72
CA ASP A 9 0.27 4.29 -14.35
C ASP A 9 1.06 5.50 -13.90
N TYR A 10 1.24 5.65 -12.59
CA TYR A 10 2.02 6.76 -12.02
C TYR A 10 3.48 6.74 -12.50
N MET A 11 4.10 5.53 -12.54
CA MET A 11 5.47 5.42 -13.04
C MET A 11 5.57 5.70 -14.54
N ALA A 12 4.58 5.31 -15.33
CA ALA A 12 4.55 5.61 -16.76
C ALA A 12 4.48 7.12 -17.04
N GLU A 13 3.77 7.86 -16.20
CA GLU A 13 3.63 9.32 -16.33
C GLU A 13 4.86 10.09 -15.80
N ASN A 14 5.47 9.62 -14.71
CA ASN A 14 6.48 10.40 -13.97
C ASN A 14 7.90 9.86 -14.09
N PHE A 15 8.08 8.59 -14.52
CA PHE A 15 9.37 7.89 -14.61
C PHE A 15 9.57 7.21 -15.96
N ALA A 16 9.13 7.86 -17.03
CA ALA A 16 9.30 7.31 -18.38
C ALA A 16 10.79 7.06 -18.69
N GLY A 17 11.10 5.87 -19.20
CA GLY A 17 12.46 5.42 -19.49
C GLY A 17 13.23 4.85 -18.29
N ALA A 18 12.65 4.81 -17.09
CA ALA A 18 13.27 4.23 -15.91
C ALA A 18 13.52 2.72 -16.08
N LYS A 19 14.56 2.23 -15.41
CA LYS A 19 14.83 0.79 -15.23
C LYS A 19 14.37 0.36 -13.86
N VAL A 20 13.29 -0.41 -13.83
CA VAL A 20 12.60 -0.80 -12.60
C VAL A 20 13.02 -2.20 -12.18
N ALA A 21 13.47 -2.35 -10.93
CA ALA A 21 13.52 -3.65 -10.26
C ALA A 21 12.27 -3.83 -9.39
N ILE A 22 11.82 -5.07 -9.20
CA ILE A 22 10.74 -5.42 -8.28
C ILE A 22 11.32 -6.38 -7.24
N ILE A 23 11.09 -6.10 -5.95
CA ILE A 23 11.38 -7.06 -4.87
C ILE A 23 10.06 -7.34 -4.16
N TYR A 24 9.60 -8.59 -4.20
CA TYR A 24 8.29 -8.96 -3.70
C TYR A 24 8.30 -10.28 -2.93
N ARG A 25 7.31 -10.43 -2.05
CA ARG A 25 7.11 -11.64 -1.28
C ARG A 25 6.27 -12.65 -2.07
N ASN A 26 6.83 -13.82 -2.37
CA ASN A 26 6.21 -14.81 -3.26
C ASN A 26 5.37 -15.88 -2.55
N ASP A 27 5.24 -15.84 -1.23
CA ASP A 27 4.34 -16.65 -0.42
C ASP A 27 3.19 -15.83 0.20
N ASP A 28 2.95 -14.62 -0.33
CA ASP A 28 1.90 -13.69 0.11
C ASP A 28 1.03 -13.24 -1.07
N ALA A 29 -0.26 -13.50 -0.99
CA ALA A 29 -1.22 -13.18 -2.05
C ALA A 29 -1.34 -11.67 -2.32
N TYR A 30 -1.18 -10.83 -1.30
CA TYR A 30 -1.16 -9.36 -1.42
C TYR A 30 0.02 -8.91 -2.30
N SER A 31 1.23 -9.30 -1.93
CA SER A 31 2.46 -8.92 -2.63
C SER A 31 2.49 -9.44 -4.08
N GLN A 32 2.11 -10.71 -4.28
CA GLN A 32 2.02 -11.32 -5.61
C GLN A 32 0.97 -10.64 -6.49
N GLY A 33 -0.24 -10.42 -5.95
CA GLY A 33 -1.33 -9.83 -6.72
C GLY A 33 -1.05 -8.40 -7.17
N ILE A 34 -0.35 -7.61 -6.35
CA ILE A 34 0.10 -6.27 -6.75
C ILE A 34 1.19 -6.35 -7.81
N ARG A 35 2.19 -7.22 -7.63
CA ARG A 35 3.26 -7.43 -8.62
C ARG A 35 2.72 -7.87 -9.97
N ASP A 36 1.79 -8.82 -9.99
CA ASP A 36 1.21 -9.34 -11.23
C ASP A 36 0.45 -8.25 -11.99
N ALA A 37 -0.36 -7.47 -11.28
CA ALA A 37 -1.09 -6.34 -11.87
C ALA A 37 -0.13 -5.24 -12.36
N PHE A 38 0.92 -4.94 -11.59
CA PHE A 38 1.95 -3.98 -11.98
C PHE A 38 2.69 -4.39 -13.25
N VAL A 39 3.18 -5.63 -13.32
CA VAL A 39 3.95 -6.12 -14.48
C VAL A 39 3.09 -6.14 -15.73
N LYS A 40 1.81 -6.54 -15.59
CA LYS A 40 0.88 -6.52 -16.73
C LYS A 40 0.70 -5.09 -17.25
N GLU A 41 0.36 -4.15 -16.37
CA GLU A 41 0.13 -2.76 -16.75
C GLU A 41 1.40 -2.08 -17.31
N ALA A 42 2.56 -2.33 -16.69
CA ALA A 42 3.84 -1.84 -17.15
C ALA A 42 4.15 -2.33 -18.58
N THR A 43 3.82 -3.58 -18.89
CA THR A 43 3.98 -4.17 -20.23
C THR A 43 3.05 -3.51 -21.23
N ASP A 44 1.79 -3.30 -20.86
CA ASP A 44 0.78 -2.67 -21.72
C ASP A 44 1.10 -1.20 -22.01
N LYS A 45 1.66 -0.46 -21.05
CA LYS A 45 2.10 0.94 -21.21
C LYS A 45 3.40 1.09 -21.99
N GLY A 46 4.40 0.23 -21.74
CA GLY A 46 5.70 0.27 -22.40
C GLY A 46 6.51 1.56 -22.16
N ALA A 47 6.21 2.30 -21.08
CA ALA A 47 6.85 3.59 -20.79
C ALA A 47 8.16 3.47 -20.01
N PHE A 48 8.39 2.37 -19.32
CA PHE A 48 9.59 2.01 -18.57
C PHE A 48 9.88 0.52 -18.67
N GLU A 49 11.04 0.08 -18.23
CA GLU A 49 11.48 -1.31 -18.37
C GLU A 49 11.58 -2.00 -17.00
N VAL A 50 10.97 -3.18 -16.85
CA VAL A 50 11.18 -4.05 -15.69
C VAL A 50 12.42 -4.91 -15.96
N VAL A 51 13.56 -4.52 -15.40
CA VAL A 51 14.88 -5.14 -15.66
C VAL A 51 15.24 -6.29 -14.71
N TYR A 52 14.57 -6.37 -13.56
CA TYR A 52 14.85 -7.40 -12.55
C TYR A 52 13.62 -7.68 -11.68
N GLN A 53 13.46 -8.94 -11.29
CA GLN A 53 12.47 -9.34 -10.27
C GLN A 53 13.14 -10.28 -9.26
N GLY A 54 13.23 -9.83 -8.00
CA GLY A 54 13.72 -10.60 -6.87
C GLY A 54 12.57 -11.05 -5.98
N THR A 55 12.68 -12.25 -5.41
CA THR A 55 11.67 -12.81 -4.52
C THR A 55 12.24 -13.13 -3.16
N PHE A 56 11.37 -13.15 -2.16
CA PHE A 56 11.61 -13.67 -0.83
C PHE A 56 10.35 -14.32 -0.26
N THR A 57 10.50 -15.05 0.82
CA THR A 57 9.40 -15.64 1.60
C THR A 57 9.42 -15.08 3.02
N ASN A 58 8.38 -15.37 3.81
CA ASN A 58 8.38 -15.01 5.23
C ASN A 58 9.66 -15.46 5.96
N ASP A 59 10.12 -16.67 5.67
CA ASP A 59 11.27 -17.27 6.36
C ASP A 59 12.62 -16.66 5.93
N THR A 60 12.65 -15.99 4.79
CA THR A 60 13.87 -15.35 4.24
C THR A 60 13.85 -13.83 4.32
N ALA A 61 12.86 -13.23 4.98
CA ALA A 61 12.66 -11.78 5.09
C ALA A 61 13.63 -11.07 6.06
N SER A 62 14.84 -11.56 6.19
CA SER A 62 15.90 -10.99 7.06
C SER A 62 17.16 -10.56 6.31
N ASP A 63 17.35 -11.03 5.08
CA ASP A 63 18.49 -10.67 4.23
C ASP A 63 18.06 -10.53 2.76
N PHE A 64 18.28 -9.35 2.21
CA PHE A 64 17.93 -8.96 0.84
C PHE A 64 19.15 -8.63 -0.02
N SER A 65 20.35 -8.97 0.45
CA SER A 65 21.61 -8.67 -0.24
C SER A 65 21.64 -9.22 -1.67
N VAL A 66 21.10 -10.41 -1.88
CA VAL A 66 21.03 -11.05 -3.21
C VAL A 66 20.06 -10.28 -4.14
N GLN A 67 18.90 -9.92 -3.64
CA GLN A 67 17.89 -9.19 -4.42
C GLN A 67 18.37 -7.77 -4.76
N LEU A 68 19.00 -7.09 -3.79
CA LEU A 68 19.58 -5.76 -4.00
C LEU A 68 20.76 -5.79 -4.98
N ALA A 69 21.66 -6.78 -4.85
CA ALA A 69 22.75 -6.97 -5.81
C ALA A 69 22.22 -7.27 -7.23
N GLY A 70 21.16 -8.08 -7.34
CA GLY A 70 20.50 -8.35 -8.60
C GLY A 70 19.91 -7.10 -9.24
N ALA A 71 19.21 -6.28 -8.48
CA ALA A 71 18.66 -5.00 -8.94
C ALA A 71 19.76 -4.03 -9.38
N GLN A 72 20.80 -3.87 -8.57
CA GLN A 72 21.95 -3.00 -8.87
C GLN A 72 22.70 -3.45 -10.12
N ASN A 73 22.98 -4.75 -10.28
CA ASN A 73 23.66 -5.31 -11.45
C ASN A 73 22.82 -5.19 -12.74
N ALA A 74 21.49 -5.23 -12.63
CA ALA A 74 20.59 -4.97 -13.75
C ALA A 74 20.51 -3.47 -14.11
N GLY A 75 21.14 -2.60 -13.32
CA GLY A 75 21.16 -1.15 -13.53
C GLY A 75 19.83 -0.49 -13.21
N ALA A 76 19.06 -1.07 -12.28
CA ALA A 76 17.80 -0.47 -11.84
C ALA A 76 18.06 0.84 -11.10
N ASP A 77 17.38 1.89 -11.51
CA ASP A 77 17.37 3.22 -10.87
C ASP A 77 16.12 3.45 -10.00
N LEU A 78 15.11 2.57 -10.14
CA LEU A 78 13.91 2.52 -9.33
C LEU A 78 13.67 1.09 -8.84
N VAL A 79 13.33 0.94 -7.54
CA VAL A 79 12.98 -0.35 -6.94
C VAL A 79 11.54 -0.29 -6.43
N PHE A 80 10.65 -1.05 -7.07
CA PHE A 80 9.27 -1.20 -6.66
C PHE A 80 9.15 -2.29 -5.60
N LEU A 81 8.50 -1.95 -4.48
CA LEU A 81 8.36 -2.76 -3.28
C LEU A 81 6.87 -2.97 -2.93
N PRO A 82 6.16 -3.90 -3.59
CA PRO A 82 4.79 -4.27 -3.21
C PRO A 82 4.79 -5.16 -1.96
N ILE A 83 5.26 -4.62 -0.84
CA ILE A 83 5.50 -5.32 0.43
C ILE A 83 5.13 -4.45 1.62
N TYR A 84 5.19 -5.02 2.81
CA TYR A 84 4.99 -4.30 4.07
C TYR A 84 6.26 -3.59 4.56
N TYR A 85 6.09 -2.64 5.47
CA TYR A 85 7.15 -1.76 5.96
C TYR A 85 8.26 -2.49 6.74
N GLN A 86 7.97 -3.62 7.42
CA GLN A 86 8.99 -4.34 8.19
C GLN A 86 10.12 -4.90 7.28
N PRO A 87 9.86 -5.73 6.24
CA PRO A 87 10.92 -6.16 5.33
C PRO A 87 11.53 -4.97 4.56
N ALA A 88 10.75 -3.93 4.23
CA ALA A 88 11.27 -2.74 3.56
C ALA A 88 12.32 -2.00 4.40
N SER A 89 12.15 -1.91 5.72
CA SER A 89 13.13 -1.29 6.62
C SER A 89 14.51 -1.95 6.55
N ILE A 90 14.53 -3.27 6.39
CA ILE A 90 15.77 -4.04 6.21
C ILE A 90 16.37 -3.77 4.83
N ILE A 91 15.54 -3.76 3.77
CA ILE A 91 15.96 -3.44 2.41
C ILE A 91 16.65 -2.08 2.36
N PHE A 92 16.07 -1.04 2.97
CA PHE A 92 16.65 0.30 2.99
C PHE A 92 17.99 0.35 3.71
N SER A 93 18.08 -0.31 4.87
CA SER A 93 19.33 -0.41 5.64
C SER A 93 20.42 -1.12 4.87
N GLN A 94 20.10 -2.23 4.21
CA GLN A 94 21.05 -3.01 3.42
C GLN A 94 21.44 -2.29 2.13
N ALA A 95 20.52 -1.64 1.43
CA ALA A 95 20.83 -0.84 0.25
C ALA A 95 21.83 0.28 0.57
N LYS A 96 21.61 1.00 1.68
CA LYS A 96 22.56 2.01 2.16
C LYS A 96 23.95 1.42 2.46
N ALA A 97 24.00 0.28 3.14
CA ALA A 97 25.24 -0.40 3.45
C ALA A 97 26.01 -0.86 2.20
N MET A 98 25.28 -1.20 1.12
CA MET A 98 25.86 -1.58 -0.18
C MET A 98 26.23 -0.36 -1.05
N GLY A 99 25.90 0.86 -0.64
CA GLY A 99 26.07 2.05 -1.47
C GLY A 99 25.15 2.08 -2.69
N TYR A 100 24.03 1.37 -2.63
CA TYR A 100 23.00 1.37 -3.68
C TYR A 100 21.87 2.32 -3.28
N ALA A 101 21.65 3.37 -4.06
CA ALA A 101 20.72 4.45 -3.76
C ALA A 101 19.69 4.65 -4.92
N PRO A 102 18.82 3.66 -5.19
CA PRO A 102 17.75 3.81 -6.16
C PRO A 102 16.64 4.67 -5.56
N THR A 103 15.72 5.14 -6.41
CA THR A 103 14.40 5.59 -5.94
C THR A 103 13.60 4.38 -5.48
N PHE A 104 13.19 4.35 -4.21
CA PHE A 104 12.27 3.32 -3.72
C PHE A 104 10.82 3.76 -3.93
N PHE A 105 10.00 2.83 -4.38
CA PHE A 105 8.58 3.05 -4.61
C PHE A 105 7.77 1.95 -3.94
N GLY A 106 6.91 2.31 -3.00
CA GLY A 106 6.07 1.41 -2.23
C GLY A 106 4.58 1.57 -2.52
N VAL A 107 3.80 0.74 -1.88
CA VAL A 107 2.35 0.74 -1.86
C VAL A 107 1.85 0.94 -0.43
N ASP A 108 0.56 0.86 -0.18
CA ASP A 108 -0.05 1.12 1.14
C ASP A 108 0.57 0.31 2.29
N GLY A 109 1.01 -0.93 2.02
CA GLY A 109 1.73 -1.75 3.00
C GLY A 109 3.01 -1.12 3.56
N MET A 110 3.55 -0.09 2.90
CA MET A 110 4.72 0.65 3.33
C MET A 110 4.40 1.68 4.42
N ASP A 111 3.14 2.10 4.57
CA ASP A 111 2.74 3.07 5.59
C ASP A 111 2.97 2.51 7.00
N GLY A 112 3.49 3.37 7.89
CA GLY A 112 3.98 2.99 9.21
C GLY A 112 5.51 2.87 9.30
N ILE A 113 6.24 2.93 8.17
CA ILE A 113 7.71 2.82 8.20
C ILE A 113 8.36 3.99 8.97
N LEU A 114 7.81 5.20 8.85
CA LEU A 114 8.37 6.39 9.50
C LEU A 114 8.23 6.36 11.03
N THR A 115 7.22 5.65 11.54
CA THR A 115 6.96 5.51 12.97
C THR A 115 7.39 4.15 13.53
N MET A 116 8.04 3.31 12.72
CA MET A 116 8.48 1.98 13.12
C MET A 116 9.56 2.07 14.21
N PRO A 117 9.37 1.43 15.38
CA PRO A 117 10.37 1.44 16.44
C PRO A 117 11.73 0.90 15.98
N GLY A 118 12.79 1.68 16.22
CA GLY A 118 14.17 1.30 15.90
C GLY A 118 14.57 1.49 14.43
N PHE A 119 13.68 1.97 13.57
CA PHE A 119 14.02 2.34 12.20
C PHE A 119 14.56 3.78 12.13
N ASP A 120 15.64 3.97 11.39
CA ASP A 120 16.16 5.30 11.05
C ASP A 120 15.34 5.88 9.89
N ALA A 121 14.38 6.75 10.20
CA ALA A 121 13.48 7.33 9.21
C ALA A 121 14.22 8.11 8.10
N SER A 122 15.47 8.54 8.33
CA SER A 122 16.27 9.18 7.29
C SER A 122 16.60 8.26 6.10
N LEU A 123 16.51 6.94 6.30
CA LEU A 123 16.67 5.94 5.24
C LEU A 123 15.51 5.90 4.27
N ALA A 124 14.36 6.41 4.68
CA ALA A 124 13.17 6.52 3.84
C ALA A 124 13.07 7.87 3.10
N GLU A 125 14.06 8.75 3.23
CA GLU A 125 14.05 10.02 2.50
C GLU A 125 13.98 9.78 0.99
N GLY A 126 13.03 10.44 0.32
CA GLY A 126 12.78 10.25 -1.11
C GLY A 126 11.96 8.98 -1.45
N LEU A 127 11.59 8.14 -0.47
CA LEU A 127 10.64 7.06 -0.70
C LEU A 127 9.35 7.63 -1.27
N MET A 128 8.90 7.07 -2.36
CA MET A 128 7.56 7.29 -2.87
C MET A 128 6.64 6.17 -2.46
N LEU A 129 5.42 6.49 -2.07
CA LEU A 129 4.43 5.46 -1.82
C LEU A 129 3.05 5.90 -2.28
N MET A 130 2.22 4.92 -2.63
CA MET A 130 0.82 5.12 -2.95
C MET A 130 -0.05 4.54 -1.85
N THR A 131 -0.78 5.41 -1.15
CA THR A 131 -1.67 5.02 -0.05
C THR A 131 -3.00 5.78 -0.13
N PRO A 132 -4.12 5.19 0.30
CA PRO A 132 -5.40 5.88 0.33
C PRO A 132 -5.54 6.85 1.52
N PHE A 133 -4.62 6.84 2.48
CA PHE A 133 -4.67 7.65 3.69
C PHE A 133 -3.30 8.27 4.01
N SER A 134 -3.31 9.50 4.50
CA SER A 134 -2.15 10.11 5.16
C SER A 134 -2.60 10.86 6.41
N ALA A 135 -1.84 10.69 7.51
CA ALA A 135 -2.05 11.43 8.74
C ALA A 135 -1.74 12.94 8.59
N THR A 136 -1.01 13.32 7.56
CA THR A 136 -0.68 14.73 7.27
C THR A 136 -1.76 15.45 6.47
N ASP A 137 -2.76 14.75 5.95
CA ASP A 137 -3.87 15.37 5.22
C ASP A 137 -4.81 16.10 6.18
N GLU A 138 -5.09 17.38 5.91
CA GLU A 138 -5.96 18.23 6.72
C GLU A 138 -7.35 17.61 6.91
N ALA A 139 -7.88 16.94 5.90
CA ALA A 139 -9.18 16.28 5.95
C ALA A 139 -9.25 15.16 7.00
N ASN A 140 -8.11 14.58 7.38
CA ASN A 140 -8.02 13.47 8.34
C ASN A 140 -7.71 13.94 9.77
N GLN A 141 -7.45 15.23 9.98
CA GLN A 141 -6.93 15.76 11.25
C GLN A 141 -7.82 15.40 12.47
N ALA A 142 -9.14 15.46 12.33
CA ALA A 142 -10.05 15.11 13.42
C ALA A 142 -9.90 13.64 13.89
N PHE A 143 -9.66 12.71 12.95
CA PHE A 143 -9.38 11.32 13.27
C PHE A 143 -7.99 11.16 13.89
N VAL A 144 -6.99 11.82 13.32
CA VAL A 144 -5.60 11.79 13.80
C VAL A 144 -5.51 12.28 15.25
N ASP A 145 -6.16 13.40 15.56
CA ASP A 145 -6.18 13.96 16.92
C ASP A 145 -6.87 13.01 17.92
N ALA A 146 -8.02 12.45 17.54
CA ALA A 146 -8.77 11.53 18.41
C ALA A 146 -7.99 10.23 18.65
N TYR A 147 -7.37 9.68 17.61
CA TYR A 147 -6.56 8.46 17.69
C TYR A 147 -5.32 8.70 18.55
N THR A 148 -4.61 9.79 18.32
CA THR A 148 -3.40 10.15 19.08
C THR A 148 -3.72 10.39 20.55
N ALA A 149 -4.84 11.03 20.85
CA ALA A 149 -5.29 11.23 22.23
C ALA A 149 -5.60 9.90 22.95
N ALA A 150 -6.13 8.91 22.22
CA ALA A 150 -6.49 7.61 22.78
C ALA A 150 -5.29 6.66 22.93
N TYR A 151 -4.36 6.68 21.99
CA TYR A 151 -3.31 5.66 21.88
C TYR A 151 -1.88 6.20 22.01
N SER A 152 -1.70 7.53 22.14
CA SER A 152 -0.38 8.19 22.25
C SER A 152 0.58 7.89 21.07
N THR A 153 0.01 7.63 19.91
CA THR A 153 0.75 7.39 18.65
C THR A 153 -0.08 7.91 17.47
N GLU A 154 0.59 8.34 16.41
CA GLU A 154 -0.07 8.76 15.19
C GLU A 154 -0.67 7.54 14.47
N PRO A 155 -1.90 7.63 13.90
CA PRO A 155 -2.47 6.55 13.11
C PRO A 155 -1.77 6.43 11.76
N ASN A 156 -1.63 5.20 11.29
CA ASN A 156 -1.28 4.88 9.92
C ASN A 156 -2.53 4.48 9.12
N GLN A 157 -2.36 4.15 7.84
CA GLN A 157 -3.47 3.75 6.98
C GLN A 157 -4.22 2.50 7.49
N PHE A 158 -3.55 1.56 8.19
CA PHE A 158 -4.21 0.37 8.74
C PHE A 158 -5.22 0.73 9.84
N ALA A 159 -4.92 1.74 10.65
CA ALA A 159 -5.85 2.25 11.64
C ALA A 159 -7.07 2.92 10.98
N ALA A 160 -6.85 3.69 9.92
CA ALA A 160 -7.91 4.32 9.14
C ALA A 160 -8.78 3.29 8.39
N ASP A 161 -8.16 2.25 7.80
CA ASP A 161 -8.89 1.15 7.17
C ASP A 161 -9.75 0.37 8.16
N ALA A 162 -9.23 0.10 9.35
CA ALA A 162 -9.99 -0.59 10.39
C ALA A 162 -11.17 0.27 10.88
N TYR A 163 -10.96 1.58 11.03
CA TYR A 163 -12.01 2.53 11.38
C TYR A 163 -13.12 2.56 10.32
N ASP A 164 -12.77 2.77 9.06
CA ASP A 164 -13.72 2.74 7.95
C ASP A 164 -14.43 1.39 7.86
N GLY A 165 -13.71 0.27 8.08
CA GLY A 165 -14.26 -1.07 8.04
C GLY A 165 -15.45 -1.27 8.99
N VAL A 166 -15.37 -0.72 10.21
CA VAL A 166 -16.46 -0.77 11.18
C VAL A 166 -17.69 -0.01 10.67
N TYR A 167 -17.49 1.18 10.11
CA TYR A 167 -18.60 1.99 9.58
C TYR A 167 -19.18 1.45 8.28
N ILE A 168 -18.35 0.84 7.42
CA ILE A 168 -18.79 0.15 6.21
C ILE A 168 -19.69 -1.04 6.57
N ILE A 169 -19.27 -1.86 7.54
CA ILE A 169 -20.08 -3.00 8.02
C ILE A 169 -21.41 -2.49 8.62
N LYS A 170 -21.35 -1.43 9.46
CA LYS A 170 -22.56 -0.82 10.00
C LYS A 170 -23.52 -0.36 8.89
N ALA A 171 -23.02 0.38 7.91
CA ALA A 171 -23.84 0.88 6.80
C ALA A 171 -24.44 -0.27 5.97
N ALA A 172 -23.66 -1.34 5.74
CA ALA A 172 -24.15 -2.51 5.01
C ALA A 172 -25.24 -3.26 5.80
N LEU A 173 -25.09 -3.43 7.13
CA LEU A 173 -26.11 -4.03 7.99
C LEU A 173 -27.41 -3.21 7.99
N GLU A 174 -27.32 -1.89 8.09
CA GLU A 174 -28.46 -0.98 8.05
C GLU A 174 -29.17 -1.03 6.68
N GLN A 175 -28.39 -0.99 5.58
CA GLN A 175 -28.93 -1.09 4.23
C GLN A 175 -29.62 -2.44 3.96
N ALA A 176 -29.04 -3.53 4.48
CA ALA A 176 -29.60 -4.87 4.35
C ALA A 176 -30.81 -5.12 5.25
N GLY A 177 -31.09 -4.21 6.21
CA GLY A 177 -32.17 -4.37 7.19
C GLY A 177 -31.92 -5.54 8.16
N CYS A 178 -30.64 -5.84 8.45
CA CYS A 178 -30.31 -6.91 9.38
C CYS A 178 -30.79 -6.61 10.81
N THR A 179 -31.30 -7.66 11.48
CA THR A 179 -31.79 -7.61 12.87
C THR A 179 -31.05 -8.61 13.75
N ALA A 180 -31.15 -8.43 15.06
CA ALA A 180 -30.50 -9.33 16.03
C ALA A 180 -31.09 -10.75 16.06
N ASP A 181 -32.25 -10.95 15.48
CA ASP A 181 -32.93 -12.26 15.43
C ASP A 181 -32.47 -13.12 14.22
N MET A 182 -31.75 -12.54 13.28
CA MET A 182 -31.22 -13.25 12.12
C MET A 182 -30.05 -14.15 12.49
N SER A 183 -29.95 -15.30 11.84
CA SER A 183 -28.79 -16.19 11.95
C SER A 183 -27.56 -15.56 11.29
N ASN A 184 -26.36 -16.04 11.64
CA ASN A 184 -25.11 -15.60 11.01
C ASN A 184 -25.11 -15.80 9.50
N GLU A 185 -25.70 -16.89 9.01
CA GLU A 185 -25.81 -17.20 7.58
C GLU A 185 -26.70 -16.17 6.85
N GLU A 186 -27.89 -15.89 7.41
CA GLU A 186 -28.80 -14.86 6.86
C GLU A 186 -28.15 -13.47 6.84
N ILE A 187 -27.41 -13.11 7.89
CA ILE A 187 -26.68 -11.83 7.95
C ILE A 187 -25.59 -11.79 6.88
N CYS A 188 -24.79 -12.87 6.73
CA CYS A 188 -23.72 -12.92 5.73
C CYS A 188 -24.25 -12.78 4.31
N ASP A 189 -25.32 -13.51 3.96
CA ASP A 189 -25.94 -13.43 2.63
C ASP A 189 -26.53 -12.04 2.33
N ALA A 190 -27.18 -11.44 3.34
CA ALA A 190 -27.69 -10.09 3.24
C ALA A 190 -26.57 -9.04 3.05
N LEU A 191 -25.44 -9.18 3.77
CA LEU A 191 -24.28 -8.31 3.63
C LEU A 191 -23.62 -8.43 2.27
N VAL A 192 -23.40 -9.65 1.75
CA VAL A 192 -22.83 -9.87 0.40
C VAL A 192 -23.67 -9.17 -0.65
N SER A 193 -24.99 -9.27 -0.54
CA SER A 193 -25.93 -8.59 -1.46
C SER A 193 -25.89 -7.07 -1.31
N ALA A 194 -25.88 -6.56 -0.08
CA ALA A 194 -25.86 -5.12 0.20
C ALA A 194 -24.55 -4.46 -0.27
N MET A 195 -23.40 -5.11 -0.07
CA MET A 195 -22.07 -4.57 -0.42
C MET A 195 -21.95 -4.19 -1.89
N THR A 196 -22.54 -4.95 -2.81
CA THR A 196 -22.46 -4.67 -4.26
C THR A 196 -23.26 -3.44 -4.70
N SER A 197 -24.13 -2.93 -3.84
CA SER A 197 -24.90 -1.69 -4.07
C SER A 197 -24.58 -0.58 -3.08
N LEU A 198 -23.72 -0.85 -2.09
CA LEU A 198 -23.28 0.13 -1.11
C LEU A 198 -22.37 1.17 -1.75
N LYS A 199 -22.56 2.43 -1.35
CA LYS A 199 -21.67 3.54 -1.64
C LYS A 199 -21.27 4.19 -0.32
N PHE A 200 -19.97 4.27 -0.04
CA PHE A 200 -19.47 4.75 1.24
C PHE A 200 -18.35 5.78 1.06
N THR A 201 -18.37 6.84 1.85
CA THR A 201 -17.28 7.80 1.97
C THR A 201 -16.73 7.77 3.39
N GLY A 202 -15.44 7.54 3.53
CA GLY A 202 -14.73 7.46 4.79
C GLY A 202 -13.37 8.15 4.74
N LEU A 203 -12.49 7.79 5.66
CA LEU A 203 -11.13 8.32 5.74
C LEU A 203 -10.26 7.87 4.56
N THR A 204 -10.50 6.65 4.05
CA THR A 204 -9.63 6.00 3.06
C THR A 204 -10.16 6.04 1.65
N GLY A 205 -11.28 6.73 1.41
CA GLY A 205 -11.82 6.93 0.07
C GLY A 205 -13.16 7.62 0.04
N THR A 206 -13.42 8.28 -1.07
CA THR A 206 -14.70 8.94 -1.36
C THR A 206 -15.50 8.10 -2.33
N ASP A 207 -16.80 7.96 -2.07
CA ASP A 207 -17.72 7.22 -2.96
C ASP A 207 -17.27 5.79 -3.28
N MET A 208 -16.65 5.12 -2.32
CA MET A 208 -16.19 3.73 -2.46
C MET A 208 -17.35 2.80 -2.78
N THR A 209 -17.14 1.92 -3.75
CA THR A 209 -18.08 0.86 -4.17
C THR A 209 -17.37 -0.47 -4.25
N TRP A 210 -18.12 -1.57 -4.25
CA TRP A 210 -17.59 -2.93 -4.33
C TRP A 210 -18.21 -3.67 -5.52
N ASN A 211 -17.37 -4.34 -6.29
CA ASN A 211 -17.82 -5.21 -7.37
C ASN A 211 -18.26 -6.60 -6.85
N ALA A 212 -18.74 -7.47 -7.74
CA ALA A 212 -19.22 -8.80 -7.39
C ALA A 212 -18.10 -9.72 -6.83
N GLU A 213 -16.84 -9.44 -7.14
CA GLU A 213 -15.66 -10.13 -6.64
C GLU A 213 -15.17 -9.57 -5.28
N GLY A 214 -15.89 -8.58 -4.70
CA GLY A 214 -15.55 -7.94 -3.43
C GLY A 214 -14.41 -6.92 -3.53
N GLN A 215 -14.00 -6.52 -4.72
CA GLN A 215 -12.93 -5.53 -4.90
C GLN A 215 -13.51 -4.12 -4.72
N VAL A 216 -12.81 -3.30 -3.93
CA VAL A 216 -13.19 -1.90 -3.68
C VAL A 216 -12.59 -0.96 -4.72
N SER A 217 -13.33 0.11 -5.06
CA SER A 217 -12.92 1.15 -6.00
C SER A 217 -12.03 2.24 -5.37
N LYS A 218 -11.20 1.89 -4.37
CA LYS A 218 -10.25 2.83 -3.75
C LYS A 218 -9.19 3.27 -4.75
N ALA A 219 -8.98 4.59 -4.84
CA ALA A 219 -7.86 5.17 -5.58
C ALA A 219 -6.79 5.65 -4.58
N PRO A 220 -5.55 5.16 -4.67
CA PRO A 220 -4.47 5.64 -3.83
C PRO A 220 -3.97 7.00 -4.32
N THR A 221 -3.41 7.79 -3.39
CA THR A 221 -2.70 9.03 -3.67
C THR A 221 -1.20 8.78 -3.55
N ALA A 222 -0.41 9.40 -4.43
CA ALA A 222 1.05 9.35 -4.35
C ALA A 222 1.56 10.35 -3.31
N TYR A 223 2.47 9.88 -2.46
CA TYR A 223 3.22 10.68 -1.49
C TYR A 223 4.71 10.44 -1.66
N VAL A 224 5.50 11.43 -1.29
CA VAL A 224 6.96 11.31 -1.18
C VAL A 224 7.38 11.65 0.24
N VAL A 225 8.34 10.91 0.78
CA VAL A 225 8.93 11.25 2.08
C VAL A 225 9.92 12.38 1.91
N LYS A 226 9.67 13.49 2.62
CA LYS A 226 10.55 14.66 2.70
C LYS A 226 10.65 15.11 4.16
N ASP A 227 11.87 15.27 4.63
CA ASP A 227 12.15 15.68 6.03
C ASP A 227 11.43 14.78 7.05
N GLY A 228 11.33 13.47 6.76
CA GLY A 228 10.69 12.48 7.62
C GLY A 228 9.16 12.55 7.66
N GLN A 229 8.51 13.21 6.70
CA GLN A 229 7.05 13.32 6.59
C GLN A 229 6.54 12.95 5.21
N TYR A 230 5.30 12.49 5.12
CA TYR A 230 4.63 12.29 3.84
C TYR A 230 4.13 13.62 3.27
N VAL A 231 4.57 13.93 2.07
CA VAL A 231 4.16 15.11 1.29
C VAL A 231 3.52 14.62 0.01
N LYS A 232 2.41 15.21 -0.41
CA LYS A 232 1.78 14.85 -1.71
C LYS A 232 2.78 15.01 -2.85
N GLY A 233 2.90 13.95 -3.66
CA GLY A 233 3.78 13.88 -4.83
C GLY A 233 3.17 14.54 -6.07
#